data_56f2055ab7403767b77c9013e7a14a4a
#
_entry.id   56f2055ab7403767b77c9013e7a14a4a
#
_cell.length_a   1.000
_cell.length_b   1.000
_cell.length_c   1.000
_cell.angle_alpha   90.00
_cell.angle_beta   90.00
_cell.angle_gamma   90.00
#
_symmetry.space_group_name_H-M   'P 1'
#
loop_
_entity.id
_entity.type
_entity.pdbx_description
1 polymer ?
#
loop_
_entity_poly.entity_id
_entity_poly.type
_entity_poly.pdbx_seq_one_letter_code
_entity_poly.pdbx_strand_id
1 'polypeptide(L)'
;MRAASFVRCVVAVCVIVMQASVSGAQSLDVYRGVNETQLGWKTPEEREKIIDNMRQAGVGSVRVDLREPFDKYIDSLDLLTRKGLSILMIVQFAEPQLVARDATRRPGRGSIWSVVPLSQLDPEFFREKFGGLWREIERRGIRLAAIEAGNEINWAAFNGDLGLLPPQGQPPQGAPGSVALHDRAAYLLGLRRYVAAVAILKQFRDASVNNRDAKIISAGLTWMPATFAAYVGAEYVDSNETLDILKADGLDAVVDGYGVHFYPGVNQTLSQRNRDFEDLLRPCAVGGRGHSCWLTEWGVRQPNLACPSDESKRVPLIRETVDRIAANVRQKRIGGSYYYDWDDNPIEFTVWRCGGLTEAGKVLFGR
;
A
#
# COMPACT_ATOMS: atom_id res chain seq x y z
N MET A 1 43.37 64.54 40.00
CA MET A 1 42.13 63.77 40.03
C MET A 1 42.08 62.84 38.81
N ARG A 2 42.30 61.56 39.03
CA ARG A 2 42.37 60.54 37.95
C ARG A 2 41.12 59.75 37.92
N ALA A 3 40.38 59.72 36.81
CA ALA A 3 39.20 58.95 36.60
C ALA A 3 39.61 57.52 36.09
N ALA A 4 39.15 56.50 36.77
CA ALA A 4 39.37 55.09 36.38
C ALA A 4 38.19 54.60 35.52
N SER A 5 38.51 54.19 34.32
CA SER A 5 37.56 53.53 33.38
C SER A 5 37.47 52.04 33.70
N PHE A 6 36.28 51.57 33.99
CA PHE A 6 35.95 50.14 34.13
C PHE A 6 35.54 49.58 32.74
N VAL A 7 36.33 48.68 32.20
CA VAL A 7 35.98 47.89 31.02
C VAL A 7 35.23 46.65 31.48
N ARG A 8 33.94 46.51 31.12
CA ARG A 8 33.15 45.26 31.27
C ARG A 8 33.34 44.37 30.08
N CYS A 9 34.05 43.26 30.25
CA CYS A 9 34.02 42.15 29.29
C CYS A 9 32.71 41.40 29.39
N VAL A 10 31.91 41.43 28.33
CA VAL A 10 30.74 40.54 28.14
C VAL A 10 31.24 39.28 27.43
N VAL A 11 31.27 38.19 28.16
CA VAL A 11 31.53 36.85 27.57
C VAL A 11 30.22 36.33 27.00
N ALA A 12 30.11 36.31 25.67
CA ALA A 12 29.02 35.68 24.97
C ALA A 12 29.28 34.16 24.87
N VAL A 13 28.54 33.36 25.64
CA VAL A 13 28.55 31.90 25.52
C VAL A 13 27.64 31.51 24.34
N CYS A 14 28.25 31.18 23.20
CA CYS A 14 27.52 30.55 22.09
C CYS A 14 27.22 29.09 22.44
N VAL A 15 25.99 28.81 22.82
CA VAL A 15 25.46 27.43 22.91
C VAL A 15 25.17 26.98 21.48
N ILE A 16 26.07 26.20 20.88
CA ILE A 16 25.79 25.46 19.65
C ILE A 16 24.93 24.27 19.99
N VAL A 17 23.60 24.40 19.78
CA VAL A 17 22.70 23.27 19.78
C VAL A 17 22.95 22.48 18.49
N MET A 18 23.71 21.40 18.60
CA MET A 18 23.77 20.39 17.55
C MET A 18 22.39 19.73 17.45
N GLN A 19 21.58 20.21 16.50
CA GLN A 19 20.44 19.44 16.01
C GLN A 19 20.98 18.25 15.25
N ALA A 20 21.13 17.11 15.91
CA ALA A 20 21.36 15.85 15.25
C ALA A 20 20.15 15.59 14.36
N SER A 21 20.38 15.65 13.05
CA SER A 21 19.38 15.34 12.04
C SER A 21 18.97 13.87 12.19
N VAL A 22 17.78 13.64 12.74
CA VAL A 22 17.12 12.30 12.83
C VAL A 22 16.52 11.95 11.47
N SER A 23 17.20 12.20 10.36
CA SER A 23 16.68 11.89 9.02
C SER A 23 17.01 10.48 8.51
N GLY A 24 17.78 9.69 9.27
CA GLY A 24 18.17 8.33 8.86
C GLY A 24 17.24 7.21 9.33
N ALA A 25 16.46 7.43 10.39
CA ALA A 25 15.62 6.38 10.98
C ALA A 25 14.27 6.21 10.26
N GLN A 26 13.65 7.29 9.79
CA GLN A 26 12.33 7.22 9.13
C GLN A 26 12.32 6.42 7.83
N SER A 27 13.41 6.39 7.06
CA SER A 27 13.47 5.64 5.79
C SER A 27 13.56 4.11 5.99
N LEU A 28 14.05 3.65 7.14
CA LEU A 28 14.16 2.22 7.45
C LEU A 28 12.83 1.64 7.96
N ASP A 29 12.01 2.42 8.65
CA ASP A 29 10.74 1.97 9.20
C ASP A 29 9.69 1.73 8.11
N VAL A 30 9.61 2.59 7.10
CA VAL A 30 8.75 2.40 5.91
C VAL A 30 9.16 1.16 5.12
N TYR A 31 10.45 0.84 5.06
CA TYR A 31 10.98 -0.34 4.38
C TYR A 31 10.55 -1.67 5.06
N ARG A 32 10.25 -1.68 6.36
CA ARG A 32 9.85 -2.86 7.15
C ARG A 32 8.34 -2.92 7.39
N GLY A 33 7.54 -2.51 6.43
CA GLY A 33 6.08 -2.52 6.52
C GLY A 33 5.49 -3.92 6.32
N VAL A 34 4.32 -4.14 6.90
CA VAL A 34 3.46 -5.31 6.68
C VAL A 34 2.06 -4.89 6.33
N ASN A 35 1.35 -5.77 5.65
CA ASN A 35 -0.09 -5.68 5.47
C ASN A 35 -0.81 -6.34 6.64
N GLU A 36 -1.81 -5.67 7.20
CA GLU A 36 -2.78 -6.22 8.13
C GLU A 36 -4.14 -5.54 7.85
N THR A 37 -4.82 -6.06 6.83
CA THR A 37 -5.99 -5.40 6.26
C THR A 37 -7.28 -5.70 7.01
N GLN A 38 -7.25 -6.65 7.95
CA GLN A 38 -8.44 -7.15 8.64
C GLN A 38 -8.61 -6.63 10.08
N LEU A 39 -7.76 -5.70 10.54
CA LEU A 39 -7.80 -5.18 11.92
C LEU A 39 -9.19 -4.68 12.36
N GLY A 40 -9.95 -4.05 11.47
CA GLY A 40 -11.29 -3.56 11.78
C GLY A 40 -12.32 -4.67 12.09
N TRP A 41 -12.08 -5.90 11.65
CA TRP A 41 -12.97 -7.04 11.92
C TRP A 41 -12.58 -7.82 13.18
N LYS A 42 -11.41 -7.55 13.75
CA LYS A 42 -10.96 -8.18 15.00
C LYS A 42 -11.62 -7.52 16.22
N THR A 43 -11.73 -8.26 17.32
CA THR A 43 -12.13 -7.67 18.61
C THR A 43 -11.07 -6.67 19.10
N PRO A 44 -11.40 -5.76 20.04
CA PRO A 44 -10.41 -4.85 20.59
C PRO A 44 -9.19 -5.55 21.20
N GLU A 45 -9.39 -6.67 21.89
CA GLU A 45 -8.36 -7.48 22.53
C GLU A 45 -7.46 -8.16 21.50
N GLU A 46 -8.05 -8.70 20.43
CA GLU A 46 -7.30 -9.29 19.31
C GLU A 46 -6.46 -8.24 18.59
N ARG A 47 -7.03 -7.06 18.31
CA ARG A 47 -6.31 -5.94 17.70
C ARG A 47 -5.09 -5.52 18.50
N GLU A 48 -5.28 -5.35 19.83
CA GLU A 48 -4.18 -4.96 20.71
C GLU A 48 -3.07 -6.02 20.72
N LYS A 49 -3.44 -7.29 20.82
CA LYS A 49 -2.49 -8.42 20.77
C LYS A 49 -1.73 -8.49 19.46
N ILE A 50 -2.41 -8.34 18.32
CA ILE A 50 -1.79 -8.34 16.99
C ILE A 50 -0.77 -7.20 16.88
N ILE A 51 -1.16 -5.98 17.27
CA ILE A 51 -0.29 -4.80 17.20
C ILE A 51 0.91 -4.92 18.14
N ASP A 52 0.73 -5.46 19.34
CA ASP A 52 1.83 -5.68 20.27
C ASP A 52 2.80 -6.75 19.77
N ASN A 53 2.31 -7.82 19.15
CA ASN A 53 3.13 -8.83 18.48
C ASN A 53 3.95 -8.22 17.33
N MET A 54 3.34 -7.37 16.49
CA MET A 54 4.03 -6.64 15.42
C MET A 54 5.19 -5.79 15.98
N ARG A 55 4.92 -5.00 17.03
CA ARG A 55 5.95 -4.16 17.67
C ARG A 55 7.09 -4.99 18.24
N GLN A 56 6.78 -6.07 18.93
CA GLN A 56 7.79 -7.00 19.48
C GLN A 56 8.64 -7.63 18.37
N ALA A 57 8.04 -7.90 17.22
CA ALA A 57 8.72 -8.41 16.03
C ALA A 57 9.60 -7.36 15.32
N GLY A 58 9.46 -6.06 15.64
CA GLY A 58 10.22 -4.99 15.02
C GLY A 58 9.55 -4.42 13.76
N VAL A 59 8.23 -4.63 13.59
CA VAL A 59 7.44 -3.95 12.55
C VAL A 59 7.41 -2.46 12.85
N GLY A 60 7.82 -1.63 11.89
CA GLY A 60 7.80 -0.17 12.00
C GLY A 60 6.60 0.48 11.32
N SER A 61 5.99 -0.19 10.35
CA SER A 61 4.89 0.35 9.54
C SER A 61 3.84 -0.70 9.20
N VAL A 62 2.58 -0.30 9.13
CA VAL A 62 1.45 -1.19 8.81
C VAL A 62 0.61 -0.58 7.70
N ARG A 63 0.26 -1.38 6.69
CA ARG A 63 -0.72 -1.05 5.65
C ARG A 63 -2.06 -1.61 6.08
N VAL A 64 -3.06 -0.73 6.20
CA VAL A 64 -4.39 -1.03 6.76
C VAL A 64 -5.49 -0.43 5.89
N ASP A 65 -6.59 -1.18 5.71
CA ASP A 65 -7.77 -0.69 5.00
C ASP A 65 -8.55 0.36 5.82
N LEU A 66 -9.19 1.30 5.11
CA LEU A 66 -10.32 2.07 5.59
C LEU A 66 -11.57 1.63 4.80
N ARG A 67 -12.39 0.78 5.42
CA ARG A 67 -13.59 0.17 4.84
C ARG A 67 -14.68 -0.04 5.89
N GLU A 68 -15.84 -0.54 5.50
CA GLU A 68 -16.88 -0.95 6.45
C GLU A 68 -16.45 -2.17 7.30
N PRO A 69 -16.71 -2.08 8.61
CA PRO A 69 -17.31 -0.98 9.37
C PRO A 69 -16.27 0.11 9.73
N PHE A 70 -16.47 1.34 9.21
CA PHE A 70 -15.49 2.43 9.28
C PHE A 70 -15.07 2.81 10.71
N ASP A 71 -16.00 2.78 11.67
CA ASP A 71 -15.71 3.08 13.07
C ASP A 71 -14.64 2.16 13.65
N LYS A 72 -14.74 0.86 13.38
CA LYS A 72 -13.77 -0.14 13.86
C LYS A 72 -12.40 -0.01 13.19
N TYR A 73 -12.37 0.39 11.90
CA TYR A 73 -11.11 0.66 11.22
C TYR A 73 -10.47 1.95 11.74
N ILE A 74 -11.24 3.01 12.02
CA ILE A 74 -10.74 4.23 12.66
C ILE A 74 -10.21 3.93 14.07
N ASP A 75 -10.87 3.07 14.85
CA ASP A 75 -10.36 2.59 16.14
C ASP A 75 -9.01 1.87 15.99
N SER A 76 -8.83 1.09 14.92
CA SER A 76 -7.58 0.41 14.63
C SER A 76 -6.45 1.40 14.27
N LEU A 77 -6.74 2.41 13.44
CA LEU A 77 -5.81 3.48 13.10
C LEU A 77 -5.37 4.29 14.34
N ASP A 78 -6.32 4.60 15.23
CA ASP A 78 -6.05 5.28 16.51
C ASP A 78 -5.14 4.43 17.40
N LEU A 79 -5.42 3.14 17.53
CA LEU A 79 -4.58 2.23 18.31
C LEU A 79 -3.17 2.11 17.73
N LEU A 80 -3.01 1.98 16.41
CA LEU A 80 -1.71 1.97 15.73
C LEU A 80 -0.93 3.26 15.99
N THR A 81 -1.60 4.43 15.92
CA THR A 81 -0.99 5.72 16.22
C THR A 81 -0.50 5.79 17.67
N ARG A 82 -1.34 5.38 18.63
CA ARG A 82 -0.97 5.36 20.07
C ARG A 82 0.17 4.40 20.38
N LYS A 83 0.25 3.28 19.64
CA LYS A 83 1.34 2.28 19.76
C LYS A 83 2.60 2.71 19.00
N GLY A 84 2.59 3.84 18.28
CA GLY A 84 3.76 4.42 17.61
C GLY A 84 4.15 3.71 16.31
N LEU A 85 3.21 3.03 15.65
CA LEU A 85 3.43 2.44 14.33
C LEU A 85 3.11 3.46 13.23
N SER A 86 3.92 3.47 12.19
CA SER A 86 3.67 4.24 10.97
C SER A 86 2.54 3.60 10.17
N ILE A 87 1.66 4.40 9.57
CA ILE A 87 0.43 3.90 8.94
C ILE A 87 0.39 4.29 7.47
N LEU A 88 0.26 3.31 6.58
CA LEU A 88 -0.27 3.49 5.23
C LEU A 88 -1.74 3.09 5.25
N MET A 89 -2.63 4.07 5.08
CA MET A 89 -4.08 3.84 5.05
C MET A 89 -4.55 3.67 3.61
N ILE A 90 -5.26 2.57 3.32
CA ILE A 90 -5.92 2.36 2.02
C ILE A 90 -7.33 2.94 2.09
N VAL A 91 -7.70 3.78 1.14
CA VAL A 91 -9.09 4.21 0.93
C VAL A 91 -9.72 3.36 -0.16
N GLN A 92 -10.64 2.47 0.20
CA GLN A 92 -11.23 1.50 -0.73
C GLN A 92 -12.36 2.13 -1.56
N PHE A 93 -12.09 2.42 -2.83
CA PHE A 93 -13.13 2.86 -3.78
C PHE A 93 -14.11 1.75 -4.21
N ALA A 94 -13.89 0.52 -3.77
CA ALA A 94 -14.84 -0.59 -3.96
C ALA A 94 -15.99 -0.59 -2.91
N GLU A 95 -15.95 0.30 -1.92
CA GLU A 95 -16.99 0.41 -0.90
C GLU A 95 -18.16 1.28 -1.40
N PRO A 96 -19.39 0.74 -1.55
CA PRO A 96 -20.53 1.48 -2.10
C PRO A 96 -20.82 2.80 -1.37
N GLN A 97 -20.61 2.82 -0.05
CA GLN A 97 -20.83 3.98 0.80
C GLN A 97 -19.91 5.17 0.47
N LEU A 98 -18.82 4.92 -0.26
CA LEU A 98 -17.88 5.95 -0.72
C LEU A 98 -18.02 6.26 -2.21
N VAL A 99 -18.70 5.41 -2.99
CA VAL A 99 -18.72 5.51 -4.44
C VAL A 99 -19.85 6.40 -4.95
N ALA A 100 -21.10 6.04 -4.65
CA ALA A 100 -22.29 6.82 -5.02
C ALA A 100 -23.49 6.35 -4.20
N ARG A 101 -24.56 7.17 -4.16
CA ARG A 101 -25.78 6.86 -3.41
C ARG A 101 -26.45 5.56 -3.89
N ASP A 102 -26.48 5.36 -5.21
CA ASP A 102 -27.16 4.25 -5.87
C ASP A 102 -26.17 3.26 -6.51
N ALA A 103 -24.94 3.20 -5.96
CA ALA A 103 -23.90 2.34 -6.49
C ALA A 103 -24.32 0.85 -6.43
N THR A 104 -24.22 0.20 -7.58
CA THR A 104 -24.53 -1.23 -7.71
C THR A 104 -23.26 -2.02 -7.94
N ARG A 105 -23.16 -3.14 -7.22
CA ARG A 105 -22.01 -4.03 -7.36
C ARG A 105 -22.15 -4.93 -8.59
N ARG A 106 -21.07 -5.06 -9.37
CA ARG A 106 -20.94 -6.19 -10.28
C ARG A 106 -20.91 -7.48 -9.46
N PRO A 107 -21.69 -8.52 -9.81
CA PRO A 107 -21.65 -9.80 -9.11
C PRO A 107 -20.24 -10.42 -9.12
N GLY A 108 -19.88 -11.07 -8.02
CA GLY A 108 -18.66 -11.84 -7.90
C GLY A 108 -18.80 -13.27 -8.43
N ARG A 109 -17.65 -13.98 -8.54
CA ARG A 109 -17.61 -15.42 -8.84
C ARG A 109 -16.32 -16.03 -8.30
N GLY A 110 -16.45 -17.08 -7.49
CA GLY A 110 -15.29 -17.75 -6.87
C GLY A 110 -14.48 -16.79 -6.02
N SER A 111 -13.19 -16.64 -6.32
CA SER A 111 -12.28 -15.71 -5.64
C SER A 111 -12.41 -14.26 -6.09
N ILE A 112 -13.21 -13.96 -7.11
CA ILE A 112 -13.44 -12.61 -7.61
C ILE A 112 -14.67 -12.03 -6.93
N TRP A 113 -14.45 -10.98 -6.15
CA TRP A 113 -15.50 -10.42 -5.30
C TRP A 113 -16.55 -9.64 -6.07
N SER A 114 -17.68 -9.42 -5.40
CA SER A 114 -18.71 -8.49 -5.83
C SER A 114 -18.24 -7.07 -5.49
N VAL A 115 -17.94 -6.26 -6.50
CA VAL A 115 -17.36 -4.91 -6.35
C VAL A 115 -18.10 -3.89 -7.20
N VAL A 116 -18.02 -2.61 -6.79
CA VAL A 116 -18.64 -1.51 -7.52
C VAL A 116 -17.74 -1.11 -8.70
N PRO A 117 -18.30 -0.79 -9.88
CA PRO A 117 -17.57 -0.15 -10.96
C PRO A 117 -17.04 1.23 -10.58
N LEU A 118 -15.78 1.52 -10.89
CA LEU A 118 -15.24 2.88 -10.72
C LEU A 118 -15.95 3.92 -11.61
N SER A 119 -16.54 3.48 -12.72
CA SER A 119 -17.37 4.35 -13.57
C SER A 119 -18.64 4.87 -12.88
N GLN A 120 -19.04 4.29 -11.75
CA GLN A 120 -20.12 4.79 -10.90
C GLN A 120 -19.64 5.79 -9.84
N LEU A 121 -18.32 5.95 -9.64
CA LEU A 121 -17.78 6.84 -8.63
C LEU A 121 -18.21 8.29 -8.89
N ASP A 122 -18.95 8.86 -7.95
CA ASP A 122 -19.34 10.27 -7.91
C ASP A 122 -18.34 11.02 -7.01
N PRO A 123 -17.48 11.88 -7.57
CA PRO A 123 -16.47 12.60 -6.80
C PRO A 123 -17.05 13.51 -5.70
N GLU A 124 -18.23 14.12 -5.91
CA GLU A 124 -18.83 14.99 -4.90
C GLU A 124 -19.47 14.18 -3.77
N PHE A 125 -20.12 13.06 -4.09
CA PHE A 125 -20.59 12.13 -3.07
C PHE A 125 -19.41 11.58 -2.25
N PHE A 126 -18.32 11.19 -2.92
CA PHE A 126 -17.09 10.77 -2.25
C PHE A 126 -16.55 11.86 -1.32
N ARG A 127 -16.49 13.12 -1.77
CA ARG A 127 -16.07 14.27 -0.96
C ARG A 127 -16.90 14.39 0.32
N GLU A 128 -18.23 14.31 0.20
CA GLU A 128 -19.13 14.39 1.35
C GLU A 128 -18.85 13.25 2.36
N LYS A 129 -18.84 12.01 1.88
CA LYS A 129 -18.72 10.83 2.74
C LYS A 129 -17.33 10.69 3.36
N PHE A 130 -16.30 10.75 2.53
CA PHE A 130 -14.92 10.70 3.03
C PHE A 130 -14.59 11.87 3.95
N GLY A 131 -15.11 13.06 3.68
CA GLY A 131 -14.94 14.24 4.53
C GLY A 131 -15.44 14.02 5.96
N GLY A 132 -16.51 13.22 6.15
CA GLY A 132 -16.96 12.80 7.49
C GLY A 132 -15.92 11.95 8.21
N LEU A 133 -15.41 10.92 7.54
CA LEU A 133 -14.38 10.03 8.08
C LEU A 133 -13.07 10.77 8.34
N TRP A 134 -12.67 11.66 7.43
CA TRP A 134 -11.46 12.47 7.59
C TRP A 134 -11.50 13.39 8.80
N ARG A 135 -12.64 14.05 9.06
CA ARG A 135 -12.81 14.86 10.27
C ARG A 135 -12.64 14.03 11.55
N GLU A 136 -13.11 12.78 11.55
CA GLU A 136 -12.94 11.90 12.71
C GLU A 136 -11.48 11.47 12.88
N ILE A 137 -10.76 11.16 11.80
CA ILE A 137 -9.33 10.88 11.79
C ILE A 137 -8.55 12.07 12.38
N GLU A 138 -8.84 13.29 11.92
CA GLU A 138 -8.21 14.52 12.42
C GLU A 138 -8.54 14.79 13.87
N ARG A 139 -9.81 14.64 14.28
CA ARG A 139 -10.27 14.87 15.65
C ARG A 139 -9.59 13.94 16.66
N ARG A 140 -9.30 12.70 16.26
CA ARG A 140 -8.57 11.74 17.11
C ARG A 140 -7.05 11.95 17.08
N GLY A 141 -6.53 12.83 16.26
CA GLY A 141 -5.09 13.06 16.14
C GLY A 141 -4.36 11.87 15.50
N ILE A 142 -5.06 11.06 14.69
CA ILE A 142 -4.48 9.93 13.97
C ILE A 142 -3.47 10.46 12.95
N ARG A 143 -2.27 9.88 12.94
CA ARG A 143 -1.17 10.28 12.06
C ARG A 143 -0.90 9.20 11.03
N LEU A 144 -0.94 9.60 9.76
CA LEU A 144 -0.70 8.75 8.61
C LEU A 144 0.65 9.09 7.98
N ALA A 145 1.43 8.08 7.64
CA ALA A 145 2.62 8.26 6.80
C ALA A 145 2.24 8.39 5.32
N ALA A 146 1.21 7.63 4.90
CA ALA A 146 0.70 7.69 3.55
C ALA A 146 -0.79 7.29 3.49
N ILE A 147 -1.44 7.72 2.39
CA ILE A 147 -2.80 7.37 2.00
C ILE A 147 -2.71 6.73 0.63
N GLU A 148 -3.11 5.47 0.52
CA GLU A 148 -3.18 4.76 -0.75
C GLU A 148 -4.61 4.85 -1.29
N ALA A 149 -4.73 5.33 -2.50
CA ALA A 149 -6.01 5.60 -3.14
C ALA A 149 -6.51 4.36 -3.90
N GLY A 150 -7.15 3.42 -3.21
CA GLY A 150 -7.68 2.18 -3.78
C GLY A 150 -6.68 1.03 -3.79
N ASN A 151 -7.14 -0.12 -4.29
CA ASN A 151 -6.37 -1.37 -4.40
C ASN A 151 -6.69 -2.04 -5.73
N GLU A 152 -5.69 -2.48 -6.48
CA GLU A 152 -5.75 -3.32 -7.70
C GLU A 152 -6.85 -2.92 -8.72
N ILE A 153 -7.02 -1.63 -8.95
CA ILE A 153 -8.07 -1.10 -9.83
C ILE A 153 -7.95 -1.53 -11.31
N ASN A 154 -6.85 -2.17 -11.67
CA ASN A 154 -6.59 -2.79 -12.96
C ASN A 154 -7.02 -4.27 -13.05
N TRP A 155 -7.72 -4.78 -12.04
CA TRP A 155 -8.09 -6.18 -11.89
C TRP A 155 -9.57 -6.33 -11.48
N ALA A 156 -10.28 -7.27 -12.10
CA ALA A 156 -11.73 -7.45 -11.89
C ALA A 156 -12.13 -7.74 -10.44
N ALA A 157 -11.21 -8.22 -9.59
CA ALA A 157 -11.53 -8.45 -8.18
C ALA A 157 -11.76 -7.16 -7.39
N PHE A 158 -11.25 -6.00 -7.87
CA PHE A 158 -11.33 -4.73 -7.17
C PHE A 158 -11.95 -3.59 -8.00
N ASN A 159 -12.24 -3.84 -9.29
CA ASN A 159 -12.90 -2.87 -10.16
C ASN A 159 -14.04 -3.53 -10.94
N GLY A 160 -15.27 -3.09 -10.67
CA GLY A 160 -16.47 -3.63 -11.30
C GLY A 160 -16.66 -3.25 -12.77
N ASP A 161 -15.87 -2.30 -13.31
CA ASP A 161 -15.83 -2.00 -14.76
C ASP A 161 -15.18 -3.15 -15.55
N LEU A 162 -14.41 -3.98 -14.88
CA LEU A 162 -13.78 -5.16 -15.46
C LEU A 162 -14.67 -6.38 -15.31
N GLY A 163 -14.90 -7.09 -16.41
CA GLY A 163 -15.86 -8.18 -16.51
C GLY A 163 -15.35 -9.53 -16.02
N LEU A 164 -16.29 -10.47 -15.91
CA LEU A 164 -16.00 -11.88 -15.67
C LEU A 164 -16.10 -12.64 -16.98
N LEU A 165 -15.05 -13.38 -17.33
CA LEU A 165 -14.95 -14.20 -18.51
C LEU A 165 -15.17 -15.69 -18.15
N PRO A 166 -15.61 -16.53 -19.07
CA PRO A 166 -15.60 -17.98 -18.85
C PRO A 166 -14.17 -18.42 -18.49
N PRO A 167 -13.95 -19.21 -17.40
CA PRO A 167 -12.63 -19.69 -17.03
C PRO A 167 -12.03 -20.56 -18.14
N GLN A 168 -10.76 -20.33 -18.47
CA GLN A 168 -10.03 -21.14 -19.47
C GLN A 168 -9.16 -22.18 -18.75
N GLY A 169 -9.30 -23.44 -19.12
CA GLY A 169 -8.89 -24.61 -18.37
C GLY A 169 -7.39 -24.99 -18.41
N GLN A 170 -6.44 -24.06 -18.47
CA GLN A 170 -5.02 -24.38 -18.34
C GLN A 170 -4.33 -23.39 -17.40
N PRO A 171 -3.41 -23.85 -16.51
CA PRO A 171 -2.64 -22.95 -15.66
C PRO A 171 -1.68 -22.09 -16.48
N PRO A 172 -1.35 -20.89 -15.98
CA PRO A 172 -0.70 -19.85 -16.76
C PRO A 172 0.80 -20.10 -16.98
N GLN A 173 1.20 -19.97 -18.23
CA GLN A 173 2.58 -19.65 -18.59
C GLN A 173 2.52 -18.49 -19.59
N GLY A 174 3.12 -17.36 -19.28
CA GLY A 174 3.13 -16.24 -20.24
C GLY A 174 3.67 -14.93 -19.65
N ALA A 175 3.99 -14.03 -20.58
CA ALA A 175 4.38 -12.66 -20.25
C ALA A 175 3.18 -11.84 -19.72
N PRO A 176 3.43 -10.74 -18.97
CA PRO A 176 2.41 -9.76 -18.63
C PRO A 176 1.69 -9.25 -19.88
N GLY A 177 0.45 -8.84 -19.72
CA GLY A 177 -0.33 -8.27 -20.82
C GLY A 177 -1.79 -8.16 -20.44
N SER A 178 -2.50 -7.26 -21.11
CA SER A 178 -3.93 -7.02 -20.87
C SER A 178 -4.79 -8.13 -21.49
N VAL A 179 -5.92 -8.41 -20.85
CA VAL A 179 -7.02 -9.17 -21.46
C VAL A 179 -7.96 -8.17 -22.14
N ALA A 180 -8.47 -8.51 -23.32
CA ALA A 180 -9.41 -7.65 -24.05
C ALA A 180 -10.65 -7.34 -23.18
N LEU A 181 -11.01 -6.06 -23.05
CA LEU A 181 -12.11 -5.60 -22.24
C LEU A 181 -13.43 -5.68 -22.99
N HIS A 182 -14.50 -6.10 -22.30
CA HIS A 182 -15.85 -6.06 -22.85
C HIS A 182 -16.40 -4.63 -22.94
N ASP A 183 -16.04 -3.75 -21.99
CA ASP A 183 -16.42 -2.34 -21.97
C ASP A 183 -15.22 -1.43 -21.63
N ARG A 184 -14.40 -1.16 -22.66
CA ARG A 184 -13.27 -0.25 -22.50
C ARG A 184 -13.70 1.19 -22.15
N ALA A 185 -14.88 1.63 -22.62
CA ALA A 185 -15.35 2.99 -22.37
C ALA A 185 -15.70 3.20 -20.90
N ALA A 186 -16.39 2.24 -20.26
CA ALA A 186 -16.66 2.25 -18.84
C ALA A 186 -15.36 2.25 -18.02
N TYR A 187 -14.40 1.38 -18.36
CA TYR A 187 -13.10 1.34 -17.68
C TYR A 187 -12.37 2.69 -17.73
N LEU A 188 -12.27 3.32 -18.91
CA LEU A 188 -11.64 4.64 -19.06
C LEU A 188 -12.40 5.74 -18.30
N LEU A 189 -13.73 5.70 -18.27
CA LEU A 189 -14.52 6.62 -17.45
C LEU A 189 -14.24 6.42 -15.95
N GLY A 190 -14.14 5.17 -15.51
CA GLY A 190 -13.80 4.80 -14.14
C GLY A 190 -12.44 5.36 -13.72
N LEU A 191 -11.41 5.22 -14.56
CA LEU A 191 -10.08 5.77 -14.28
C LEU A 191 -10.06 7.30 -14.18
N ARG A 192 -10.81 8.03 -15.04
CA ARG A 192 -10.95 9.50 -14.92
C ARG A 192 -11.63 9.91 -13.60
N ARG A 193 -12.71 9.22 -13.20
CA ARG A 193 -13.39 9.48 -11.93
C ARG A 193 -12.50 9.14 -10.72
N TYR A 194 -11.73 8.10 -10.84
CA TYR A 194 -10.70 7.74 -9.84
C TYR A 194 -9.69 8.87 -9.66
N VAL A 195 -9.10 9.42 -10.73
CA VAL A 195 -8.16 10.55 -10.62
C VAL A 195 -8.81 11.78 -9.96
N ALA A 196 -10.09 12.07 -10.26
CA ALA A 196 -10.83 13.13 -9.58
C ALA A 196 -10.99 12.88 -8.08
N ALA A 197 -11.25 11.63 -7.66
CA ALA A 197 -11.33 11.28 -6.24
C ALA A 197 -9.96 11.33 -5.54
N VAL A 198 -8.87 10.96 -6.22
CA VAL A 198 -7.50 11.13 -5.70
C VAL A 198 -7.17 12.62 -5.48
N ALA A 199 -7.61 13.49 -6.38
CA ALA A 199 -7.48 14.94 -6.18
C ALA A 199 -8.21 15.44 -4.94
N ILE A 200 -9.37 14.86 -4.63
CA ILE A 200 -10.10 15.16 -3.38
C ILE A 200 -9.33 14.67 -2.14
N LEU A 201 -8.77 13.47 -2.17
CA LEU A 201 -7.89 12.98 -1.08
C LEU A 201 -6.72 13.93 -0.84
N LYS A 202 -6.07 14.38 -1.92
CA LYS A 202 -4.99 15.37 -1.83
C LYS A 202 -5.46 16.68 -1.18
N GLN A 203 -6.64 17.20 -1.54
CA GLN A 203 -7.21 18.41 -0.92
C GLN A 203 -7.42 18.25 0.58
N PHE A 204 -7.97 17.11 1.04
CA PHE A 204 -8.12 16.81 2.47
C PHE A 204 -6.77 16.72 3.18
N ARG A 205 -5.78 16.03 2.58
CA ARG A 205 -4.43 15.93 3.12
C ARG A 205 -3.78 17.32 3.24
N ASP A 206 -3.83 18.12 2.18
CA ASP A 206 -3.18 19.45 2.13
C ASP A 206 -3.78 20.43 3.16
N ALA A 207 -5.08 20.28 3.47
CA ALA A 207 -5.79 21.06 4.48
C ALA A 207 -5.64 20.50 5.91
N SER A 208 -5.03 19.34 6.08
CA SER A 208 -4.91 18.65 7.37
C SER A 208 -3.97 19.37 8.33
N VAL A 209 -4.28 19.27 9.62
CA VAL A 209 -3.40 19.70 10.73
C VAL A 209 -2.42 18.57 11.08
N ASN A 210 -2.89 17.33 11.12
CA ASN A 210 -2.11 16.18 11.58
C ASN A 210 -1.40 15.42 10.44
N ASN A 211 -1.93 15.52 9.20
CA ASN A 211 -1.55 14.64 8.10
C ASN A 211 -1.07 15.37 6.83
N ARG A 212 -0.70 16.67 6.95
CA ARG A 212 -0.24 17.47 5.80
C ARG A 212 0.96 16.85 5.07
N ASP A 213 1.81 16.15 5.79
CA ASP A 213 3.04 15.54 5.26
C ASP A 213 2.83 14.09 4.78
N ALA A 214 1.64 13.52 4.97
CA ALA A 214 1.30 12.19 4.51
C ALA A 214 1.41 12.10 2.98
N LYS A 215 1.97 11.01 2.47
CA LYS A 215 2.10 10.81 1.02
C LYS A 215 0.78 10.32 0.43
N ILE A 216 0.39 10.85 -0.73
CA ILE A 216 -0.71 10.27 -1.53
C ILE A 216 -0.09 9.29 -2.50
N ILE A 217 -0.50 8.03 -2.40
CA ILE A 217 -0.02 6.95 -3.25
C ILE A 217 -1.18 6.49 -4.14
N SER A 218 -0.93 6.25 -5.42
CA SER A 218 -1.96 5.66 -6.28
C SER A 218 -2.36 4.27 -5.79
N ALA A 219 -3.46 3.73 -6.28
CA ALA A 219 -3.80 2.32 -6.05
C ALA A 219 -2.60 1.42 -6.35
N GLY A 220 -2.36 0.44 -5.48
CA GLY A 220 -1.41 -0.63 -5.75
C GLY A 220 -1.89 -1.42 -6.97
N LEU A 221 -1.21 -1.25 -8.10
CA LEU A 221 -1.57 -1.96 -9.32
C LEU A 221 -0.98 -3.37 -9.28
N THR A 222 -1.84 -4.37 -9.49
CA THR A 222 -1.36 -5.75 -9.55
C THR A 222 -0.64 -6.02 -10.87
N TRP A 223 0.48 -6.73 -10.77
CA TRP A 223 1.21 -7.26 -11.91
C TRP A 223 0.95 -8.77 -12.00
N MET A 224 0.39 -9.23 -13.10
CA MET A 224 0.14 -10.65 -13.34
C MET A 224 0.23 -10.99 -14.83
N PRO A 225 0.52 -12.25 -15.20
CA PRO A 225 0.39 -12.69 -16.57
C PRO A 225 -1.08 -12.66 -17.04
N ALA A 226 -1.33 -12.17 -18.27
CA ALA A 226 -2.68 -12.20 -18.87
C ALA A 226 -3.30 -13.61 -18.88
N THR A 227 -2.46 -14.64 -19.05
CA THR A 227 -2.88 -16.04 -18.97
C THR A 227 -3.42 -16.44 -17.59
N PHE A 228 -2.93 -15.83 -16.49
CA PHE A 228 -3.50 -16.05 -15.17
C PHE A 228 -4.88 -15.40 -15.05
N ALA A 229 -5.05 -14.17 -15.51
CA ALA A 229 -6.35 -13.51 -15.54
C ALA A 229 -7.38 -14.31 -16.34
N ALA A 230 -7.01 -14.79 -17.53
CA ALA A 230 -7.84 -15.67 -18.36
C ALA A 230 -8.17 -17.00 -17.66
N TYR A 231 -7.21 -17.62 -16.96
CA TYR A 231 -7.41 -18.85 -16.21
C TYR A 231 -8.46 -18.70 -15.09
N VAL A 232 -8.40 -17.62 -14.31
CA VAL A 232 -9.41 -17.34 -13.29
C VAL A 232 -10.71 -16.76 -13.88
N GLY A 233 -10.73 -16.49 -15.18
CA GLY A 233 -11.90 -16.00 -15.91
C GLY A 233 -12.27 -14.57 -15.55
N ALA A 234 -11.30 -13.67 -15.56
CA ALA A 234 -11.50 -12.26 -15.24
C ALA A 234 -10.75 -11.34 -16.18
N GLU A 235 -11.31 -10.17 -16.44
CA GLU A 235 -10.62 -9.11 -17.15
C GLU A 235 -9.53 -8.47 -16.29
N TYR A 236 -8.47 -8.09 -16.96
CA TYR A 236 -7.27 -7.49 -16.37
C TYR A 236 -6.62 -6.56 -17.37
N VAL A 237 -6.15 -5.42 -16.93
CA VAL A 237 -5.32 -4.49 -17.71
C VAL A 237 -3.93 -4.44 -17.10
N ASP A 238 -2.90 -4.51 -17.95
CA ASP A 238 -1.51 -4.44 -17.50
C ASP A 238 -1.26 -3.20 -16.62
N SER A 239 -0.43 -3.36 -15.60
CA SER A 239 -0.18 -2.30 -14.62
C SER A 239 0.45 -1.05 -15.25
N ASN A 240 1.38 -1.23 -16.19
CA ASN A 240 2.02 -0.12 -16.89
C ASN A 240 1.03 0.56 -17.86
N GLU A 241 0.19 -0.20 -18.59
CA GLU A 241 -0.87 0.35 -19.45
C GLU A 241 -1.87 1.17 -18.60
N THR A 242 -2.32 0.63 -17.47
CA THR A 242 -3.23 1.33 -16.56
C THR A 242 -2.61 2.63 -16.04
N LEU A 243 -1.34 2.57 -15.63
CA LEU A 243 -0.65 3.76 -15.11
C LEU A 243 -0.45 4.81 -16.20
N ASP A 244 -0.14 4.42 -17.44
CA ASP A 244 0.00 5.36 -18.55
C ASP A 244 -1.34 6.09 -18.85
N ILE A 245 -2.48 5.37 -18.78
CA ILE A 245 -3.82 5.98 -18.89
C ILE A 245 -4.07 6.96 -17.75
N LEU A 246 -3.80 6.56 -16.51
CA LEU A 246 -3.99 7.42 -15.33
C LEU A 246 -3.11 8.68 -15.39
N LYS A 247 -1.88 8.57 -15.87
CA LYS A 247 -0.98 9.71 -16.07
C LYS A 247 -1.51 10.67 -17.16
N ALA A 248 -2.04 10.12 -18.26
CA ALA A 248 -2.69 10.93 -19.30
C ALA A 248 -3.91 11.69 -18.76
N ASP A 249 -4.61 11.14 -17.76
CA ASP A 249 -5.74 11.77 -17.07
C ASP A 249 -5.29 12.69 -15.89
N GLY A 250 -3.99 12.91 -15.71
CA GLY A 250 -3.43 13.88 -14.74
C GLY A 250 -3.05 13.33 -13.36
N LEU A 251 -2.87 12.02 -13.21
CA LEU A 251 -2.51 11.38 -11.94
C LEU A 251 -1.26 12.00 -11.31
N ASP A 252 -0.24 12.32 -12.12
CA ASP A 252 1.05 12.85 -11.64
C ASP A 252 0.92 14.16 -10.84
N ALA A 253 -0.14 14.95 -11.09
CA ALA A 253 -0.39 16.19 -10.36
C ALA A 253 -0.99 15.97 -8.96
N VAL A 254 -1.51 14.77 -8.68
CA VAL A 254 -2.33 14.51 -7.49
C VAL A 254 -1.76 13.42 -6.58
N VAL A 255 -0.68 12.72 -6.98
CA VAL A 255 0.00 11.71 -6.17
C VAL A 255 1.43 12.11 -5.84
N ASP A 256 1.99 11.50 -4.80
CA ASP A 256 3.40 11.61 -4.41
C ASP A 256 4.20 10.33 -4.81
N GLY A 257 3.50 9.26 -5.20
CA GLY A 257 4.09 7.99 -5.62
C GLY A 257 3.07 7.04 -6.25
N TYR A 258 3.59 5.98 -6.90
CA TYR A 258 2.77 4.95 -7.52
C TYR A 258 2.75 3.68 -6.68
N GLY A 259 1.56 3.17 -6.35
CA GLY A 259 1.37 1.87 -5.72
C GLY A 259 1.56 0.74 -6.74
N VAL A 260 2.31 -0.29 -6.36
CA VAL A 260 2.53 -1.49 -7.19
C VAL A 260 2.58 -2.74 -6.32
N HIS A 261 2.10 -3.87 -6.86
CA HIS A 261 2.12 -5.17 -6.20
C HIS A 261 3.05 -6.15 -6.91
N PHE A 262 3.85 -6.89 -6.12
CA PHE A 262 4.82 -7.84 -6.66
C PHE A 262 4.77 -9.19 -5.92
N TYR A 263 4.40 -10.23 -6.63
CA TYR A 263 4.38 -11.59 -6.10
C TYR A 263 5.29 -12.51 -6.92
N PRO A 264 6.58 -12.64 -6.56
CA PRO A 264 7.52 -13.46 -7.32
C PRO A 264 7.08 -14.93 -7.28
N GLY A 265 7.06 -15.57 -8.46
CA GLY A 265 6.70 -16.96 -8.60
C GLY A 265 7.81 -17.89 -8.06
N VAL A 266 7.44 -18.86 -7.22
CA VAL A 266 8.38 -19.84 -6.64
C VAL A 266 9.05 -20.72 -7.68
N ASN A 267 8.44 -20.89 -8.85
CA ASN A 267 8.96 -21.71 -9.96
C ASN A 267 9.70 -20.86 -11.01
N GLN A 268 9.76 -19.54 -10.85
CA GLN A 268 10.49 -18.66 -11.76
C GLN A 268 12.00 -18.74 -11.52
N THR A 269 12.79 -18.62 -12.58
CA THR A 269 14.24 -18.43 -12.46
C THR A 269 14.55 -17.05 -11.91
N LEU A 270 15.74 -16.88 -11.32
CA LEU A 270 16.22 -15.56 -10.86
C LEU A 270 16.16 -14.51 -11.98
N SER A 271 16.55 -14.88 -13.20
CA SER A 271 16.51 -13.98 -14.35
C SER A 271 15.09 -13.54 -14.73
N GLN A 272 14.10 -14.42 -14.62
CA GLN A 272 12.70 -14.06 -14.82
C GLN A 272 12.21 -13.09 -13.75
N ARG A 273 12.40 -13.41 -12.47
CA ARG A 273 12.01 -12.52 -11.37
C ARG A 273 12.68 -11.15 -11.44
N ASN A 274 13.95 -11.10 -11.92
CA ASN A 274 14.63 -9.82 -12.13
C ASN A 274 13.97 -9.00 -13.23
N ARG A 275 13.64 -9.59 -14.36
CA ARG A 275 12.96 -8.88 -15.46
C ARG A 275 11.58 -8.38 -15.01
N ASP A 276 10.81 -9.24 -14.37
CA ASP A 276 9.46 -8.90 -13.90
C ASP A 276 9.48 -7.74 -12.91
N PHE A 277 10.45 -7.75 -11.98
CA PHE A 277 10.62 -6.66 -11.02
C PHE A 277 11.07 -5.34 -11.68
N GLU A 278 11.97 -5.40 -12.65
CA GLU A 278 12.42 -4.21 -13.39
C GLU A 278 11.31 -3.66 -14.28
N ASP A 279 10.51 -4.52 -14.92
CA ASP A 279 9.37 -4.09 -15.73
C ASP A 279 8.30 -3.43 -14.87
N LEU A 280 7.98 -4.00 -13.70
CA LEU A 280 7.08 -3.39 -12.71
C LEU A 280 7.55 -2.00 -12.27
N LEU A 281 8.86 -1.82 -12.04
CA LEU A 281 9.43 -0.54 -11.60
C LEU A 281 9.79 0.41 -12.76
N ARG A 282 9.46 0.08 -13.99
CA ARG A 282 9.76 0.91 -15.16
C ARG A 282 9.26 2.35 -15.05
N PRO A 283 8.05 2.62 -14.56
CA PRO A 283 7.53 4.00 -14.44
C PRO A 283 8.13 4.78 -13.28
N CYS A 284 8.89 4.14 -12.40
CA CYS A 284 9.37 4.74 -11.15
C CYS A 284 10.64 5.56 -11.40
N ALA A 285 10.69 6.74 -10.81
CA ALA A 285 11.83 7.64 -10.91
C ALA A 285 13.12 7.01 -10.37
N VAL A 286 14.22 7.27 -11.03
CA VAL A 286 15.57 6.93 -10.56
C VAL A 286 16.24 8.20 -10.07
N GLY A 287 16.90 8.13 -8.89
CA GLY A 287 17.64 9.25 -8.33
C GLY A 287 16.76 10.41 -7.83
N GLY A 288 15.48 10.17 -7.61
CA GLY A 288 14.54 11.15 -7.06
C GLY A 288 14.01 12.18 -8.06
N ARG A 289 14.14 11.91 -9.36
CA ARG A 289 13.53 12.74 -10.41
C ARG A 289 12.20 12.10 -10.84
N GLY A 290 11.08 12.61 -10.33
CA GLY A 290 9.73 12.09 -10.54
C GLY A 290 9.22 11.29 -9.36
N HIS A 291 8.15 10.53 -9.55
CA HIS A 291 7.51 9.74 -8.49
C HIS A 291 8.25 8.43 -8.24
N SER A 292 8.45 8.08 -6.97
CA SER A 292 8.88 6.74 -6.58
C SER A 292 7.74 5.75 -6.63
N CYS A 293 8.05 4.46 -6.79
CA CYS A 293 7.07 3.40 -6.54
C CYS A 293 7.01 3.03 -5.07
N TRP A 294 5.85 2.57 -4.64
CA TRP A 294 5.61 1.97 -3.35
C TRP A 294 5.15 0.54 -3.58
N LEU A 295 5.93 -0.43 -3.12
CA LEU A 295 5.50 -1.81 -3.08
C LEU A 295 4.49 -1.97 -1.94
N THR A 296 3.25 -1.59 -2.20
CA THR A 296 2.19 -1.61 -1.19
C THR A 296 1.75 -3.03 -0.86
N GLU A 297 1.99 -3.98 -1.78
CA GLU A 297 1.99 -5.41 -1.48
C GLU A 297 3.15 -6.11 -2.19
N TRP A 298 3.82 -6.99 -1.45
CA TRP A 298 4.68 -8.02 -2.02
C TRP A 298 4.73 -9.22 -1.09
N GLY A 299 4.87 -10.41 -1.63
CA GLY A 299 4.87 -11.60 -0.80
C GLY A 299 5.28 -12.84 -1.56
N VAL A 300 5.70 -13.87 -0.82
CA VAL A 300 6.03 -15.19 -1.35
C VAL A 300 5.11 -16.22 -0.73
N ARG A 301 4.37 -16.94 -1.57
CA ARG A 301 3.41 -17.95 -1.13
C ARG A 301 4.11 -19.16 -0.50
N GLN A 302 3.57 -19.62 0.64
CA GLN A 302 3.94 -20.87 1.30
C GLN A 302 2.73 -21.83 1.27
N PRO A 303 2.74 -22.83 0.39
CA PRO A 303 1.58 -23.73 0.25
C PRO A 303 1.44 -24.73 1.42
N ASN A 304 2.51 -24.98 2.19
CA ASN A 304 2.46 -25.85 3.36
C ASN A 304 2.05 -25.07 4.61
N LEU A 305 0.85 -25.36 5.11
CA LEU A 305 0.24 -24.69 6.26
C LEU A 305 0.50 -25.41 7.60
N ALA A 306 1.32 -26.44 7.65
CA ALA A 306 1.69 -27.16 8.89
C ALA A 306 2.39 -26.22 9.89
N CYS A 307 2.31 -26.58 11.17
CA CYS A 307 3.05 -25.92 12.25
C CYS A 307 4.06 -26.90 12.89
N PRO A 308 5.36 -26.61 12.82
CA PRO A 308 6.02 -25.53 12.07
C PRO A 308 5.96 -25.75 10.55
N SER A 309 5.97 -24.66 9.76
CA SER A 309 6.01 -24.75 8.31
C SER A 309 7.44 -25.00 7.79
N ASP A 310 7.58 -25.77 6.70
CA ASP A 310 8.85 -25.86 5.97
C ASP A 310 8.99 -24.62 5.07
N GLU A 311 9.86 -23.70 5.46
CA GLU A 311 10.13 -22.45 4.76
C GLU A 311 11.39 -22.48 3.89
N SER A 312 11.96 -23.66 3.67
CA SER A 312 13.23 -23.82 2.93
C SER A 312 13.22 -23.23 1.53
N LYS A 313 12.06 -23.24 0.84
CA LYS A 313 11.88 -22.61 -0.49
C LYS A 313 11.53 -21.11 -0.41
N ARG A 314 10.80 -20.69 0.62
CA ARG A 314 10.31 -19.32 0.78
C ARG A 314 11.39 -18.36 1.25
N VAL A 315 12.18 -18.76 2.26
CA VAL A 315 13.23 -17.93 2.88
C VAL A 315 14.24 -17.40 1.86
N PRO A 316 14.82 -18.21 0.95
CA PRO A 316 15.75 -17.68 -0.06
C PRO A 316 15.12 -16.61 -0.95
N LEU A 317 13.85 -16.79 -1.38
CA LEU A 317 13.13 -15.84 -2.23
C LEU A 317 12.82 -14.53 -1.50
N ILE A 318 12.46 -14.60 -0.22
CA ILE A 318 12.25 -13.41 0.60
C ILE A 318 13.56 -12.64 0.75
N ARG A 319 14.66 -13.31 1.04
CA ARG A 319 15.99 -12.67 1.16
C ARG A 319 16.39 -11.98 -0.13
N GLU A 320 16.29 -12.68 -1.26
CA GLU A 320 16.53 -12.13 -2.59
C GLU A 320 15.70 -10.87 -2.86
N THR A 321 14.39 -10.92 -2.52
CA THR A 321 13.48 -9.80 -2.75
C THR A 321 13.79 -8.63 -1.82
N VAL A 322 14.07 -8.87 -0.54
CA VAL A 322 14.48 -7.86 0.44
C VAL A 322 15.75 -7.13 -0.01
N ASP A 323 16.77 -7.87 -0.46
CA ASP A 323 18.03 -7.27 -0.94
C ASP A 323 17.79 -6.36 -2.16
N ARG A 324 16.91 -6.80 -3.07
CA ARG A 324 16.53 -6.04 -4.26
C ARG A 324 15.74 -4.77 -3.91
N ILE A 325 14.76 -4.87 -3.02
CA ILE A 325 14.01 -3.72 -2.51
C ILE A 325 14.99 -2.73 -1.86
N ALA A 326 15.90 -3.20 -0.99
CA ALA A 326 16.88 -2.36 -0.32
C ALA A 326 17.78 -1.60 -1.32
N ALA A 327 18.20 -2.26 -2.40
CA ALA A 327 18.97 -1.60 -3.47
C ALA A 327 18.18 -0.46 -4.14
N ASN A 328 16.88 -0.67 -4.41
CA ASN A 328 16.02 0.32 -5.06
C ASN A 328 15.59 1.46 -4.11
N VAL A 329 15.48 1.20 -2.80
CA VAL A 329 15.28 2.24 -1.78
C VAL A 329 16.50 3.18 -1.74
N ARG A 330 17.72 2.65 -1.75
CA ARG A 330 18.95 3.48 -1.82
C ARG A 330 19.01 4.34 -3.08
N GLN A 331 18.44 3.89 -4.18
CA GLN A 331 18.32 4.64 -5.43
C GLN A 331 17.13 5.61 -5.45
N LYS A 332 16.36 5.71 -4.37
CA LYS A 332 15.12 6.51 -4.26
C LYS A 332 14.07 6.12 -5.31
N ARG A 333 14.13 4.91 -5.83
CA ARG A 333 13.18 4.36 -6.79
C ARG A 333 11.98 3.76 -6.08
N ILE A 334 12.19 3.21 -4.87
CA ILE A 334 11.14 2.72 -3.98
C ILE A 334 11.05 3.63 -2.76
N GLY A 335 9.83 4.15 -2.50
CA GLY A 335 9.53 5.03 -1.37
C GLY A 335 9.01 4.31 -0.14
N GLY A 336 8.40 3.13 -0.33
CA GLY A 336 7.86 2.30 0.75
C GLY A 336 7.69 0.84 0.30
N SER A 337 7.63 -0.07 1.27
CA SER A 337 7.52 -1.51 1.00
C SER A 337 6.77 -2.21 2.11
N TYR A 338 5.70 -2.97 1.76
CA TYR A 338 4.81 -3.64 2.69
C TYR A 338 4.67 -5.10 2.31
N TYR A 339 5.11 -5.99 3.18
CA TYR A 339 5.00 -7.42 2.97
C TYR A 339 3.53 -7.87 3.16
N TYR A 340 2.99 -8.66 2.27
CA TYR A 340 1.70 -9.32 2.38
C TYR A 340 1.94 -10.76 2.85
N ASP A 341 1.51 -11.13 4.06
CA ASP A 341 0.84 -10.33 5.08
C ASP A 341 1.31 -10.71 6.49
N TRP A 342 0.75 -10.10 7.54
CA TRP A 342 1.10 -10.42 8.93
C TRP A 342 0.50 -11.76 9.36
N ASP A 343 -0.82 -11.82 9.60
CA ASP A 343 -1.54 -13.04 10.01
C ASP A 343 -2.95 -13.16 9.37
N ASP A 344 -3.18 -12.42 8.30
CA ASP A 344 -4.44 -12.38 7.56
C ASP A 344 -4.71 -13.66 6.75
N ASN A 345 -5.81 -13.66 6.02
CA ASN A 345 -6.20 -14.70 5.09
C ASN A 345 -6.04 -14.21 3.64
N PRO A 346 -5.37 -14.93 2.76
CA PRO A 346 -4.94 -16.34 2.89
C PRO A 346 -3.64 -16.54 3.69
N ILE A 347 -3.68 -17.44 4.65
CA ILE A 347 -2.56 -17.73 5.58
C ILE A 347 -1.28 -18.23 4.89
N GLU A 348 -1.36 -18.53 3.62
CA GLU A 348 -0.23 -19.00 2.80
C GLU A 348 0.88 -17.94 2.64
N PHE A 349 0.58 -16.67 2.88
CA PHE A 349 1.55 -15.57 2.80
C PHE A 349 2.04 -15.11 4.17
N THR A 350 1.35 -15.48 5.26
CA THR A 350 1.56 -14.92 6.59
C THR A 350 2.99 -15.12 7.12
N VAL A 351 3.47 -14.15 7.89
CA VAL A 351 4.77 -14.20 8.57
C VAL A 351 4.65 -14.41 10.07
N TRP A 352 3.44 -14.32 10.62
CA TRP A 352 3.13 -14.65 12.01
C TRP A 352 2.22 -15.86 12.06
N ARG A 353 2.76 -17.00 12.55
CA ARG A 353 2.05 -18.27 12.62
C ARG A 353 2.55 -19.10 13.78
N CYS A 354 1.76 -20.10 14.22
CA CYS A 354 2.17 -21.03 15.27
C CYS A 354 2.58 -20.31 16.57
N GLY A 355 2.03 -19.11 16.82
CA GLY A 355 2.32 -18.31 18.01
C GLY A 355 3.60 -17.48 17.93
N GLY A 356 4.21 -17.33 16.73
CA GLY A 356 5.44 -16.55 16.57
C GLY A 356 5.77 -16.22 15.12
N LEU A 357 6.88 -15.50 14.94
CA LEU A 357 7.44 -15.25 13.62
C LEU A 357 7.86 -16.56 12.94
N THR A 358 7.47 -16.74 11.70
CA THR A 358 8.03 -17.78 10.83
C THR A 358 9.48 -17.48 10.50
N GLU A 359 10.23 -18.45 9.95
CA GLU A 359 11.62 -18.20 9.49
C GLU A 359 11.68 -17.09 8.43
N ALA A 360 10.66 -17.01 7.56
CA ALA A 360 10.50 -15.91 6.62
C ALA A 360 10.31 -14.55 7.33
N GLY A 361 9.48 -14.52 8.37
CA GLY A 361 9.27 -13.33 9.19
C GLY A 361 10.54 -12.88 9.92
N LYS A 362 11.35 -13.82 10.42
CA LYS A 362 12.65 -13.50 11.04
C LYS A 362 13.60 -12.83 10.05
N VAL A 363 13.68 -13.34 8.82
CA VAL A 363 14.50 -12.71 7.76
C VAL A 363 13.97 -11.31 7.42
N LEU A 364 12.66 -11.17 7.30
CA LEU A 364 12.02 -9.91 6.93
C LEU A 364 12.29 -8.80 7.96
N PHE A 365 12.29 -9.13 9.26
CA PHE A 365 12.48 -8.15 10.34
C PHE A 365 13.88 -8.15 10.94
N GLY A 366 14.81 -8.93 10.39
CA GLY A 366 16.22 -8.98 10.85
C GLY A 366 16.39 -9.56 12.25
N ARG A 367 15.65 -10.65 12.56
CA ARG A 367 15.66 -11.36 13.84
C ARG A 367 16.43 -12.68 13.75
#